data_7b531965c89713a4bc77e0a97c346de6
#
_entry.id   7b531965c89713a4bc77e0a97c346de6
#
_cell.length_a   1.000
_cell.length_b   1.000
_cell.length_c   1.000
_cell.angle_alpha   90.00
_cell.angle_beta   90.00
_cell.angle_gamma   90.00
#
_symmetry.space_group_name_H-M   'P 1'
#
loop_
_entity.id
_entity.type
_entity.pdbx_description
1 polymer ?
#
loop_
_entity_poly.entity_id
_entity_poly.type
_entity_poly.pdbx_seq_one_letter_code
_entity_poly.pdbx_strand_id
1 'polypeptide(L)'
;MGKILRLVLDVLKPHNPSIIQLAGELSELPGIEAVNISIYEMDMRVENAKITLEGSSIDYDAALKVIGEVGGAVHSIDEVVAGRMIIEDAETPQDPQGWP
;
A
#
# COMPACT_ATOMS: atom_id res chain seq x y z
N MET A 1 0.66 13.08 -17.50
CA MET A 1 1.19 12.11 -16.54
C MET A 1 0.23 10.95 -16.44
N GLY A 2 0.75 9.72 -16.39
CA GLY A 2 -0.09 8.53 -16.25
C GLY A 2 -0.75 8.46 -14.88
N LYS A 3 -1.86 7.75 -14.81
CA LYS A 3 -2.56 7.53 -13.55
C LYS A 3 -1.87 6.43 -12.75
N ILE A 4 -1.96 6.52 -11.43
CA ILE A 4 -1.41 5.51 -10.53
C ILE A 4 -2.42 4.37 -10.43
N LEU A 5 -1.98 3.16 -10.75
CA LEU A 5 -2.82 1.96 -10.78
C LEU A 5 -2.57 1.03 -9.61
N ARG A 6 -1.36 1.06 -9.04
CA ARG A 6 -1.03 0.27 -7.85
C ARG A 6 -0.03 1.03 -7.00
N LEU A 7 -0.24 0.98 -5.70
CA LEU A 7 0.74 1.42 -4.71
C LEU A 7 0.91 0.32 -3.67
N VAL A 8 2.16 0.03 -3.32
CA VAL A 8 2.47 -0.86 -2.21
C VAL A 8 3.22 -0.05 -1.18
N LEU A 9 2.66 0.04 0.01
CA LEU A 9 3.15 0.88 1.09
C LEU A 9 3.50 0.02 2.31
N ASP A 10 4.61 0.37 2.96
CA ASP A 10 4.94 -0.17 4.26
C ASP A 10 4.51 0.86 5.30
N VAL A 11 3.61 0.47 6.20
CA VAL A 11 2.96 1.39 7.13
C VAL A 11 3.13 0.89 8.55
N LEU A 12 3.47 1.82 9.43
CA LEU A 12 3.51 1.56 10.87
C LEU A 12 2.27 2.18 11.47
N LYS A 13 1.48 1.40 12.22
CA LYS A 13 0.25 1.91 12.80
C LYS A 13 0.02 1.33 14.19
N PRO A 14 -0.69 2.07 15.07
CA PRO A 14 -1.13 1.49 16.34
C PRO A 14 -2.16 0.40 16.08
N HIS A 15 -2.40 -0.43 17.09
CA HIS A 15 -3.34 -1.56 16.95
C HIS A 15 -4.77 -1.11 16.67
N ASN A 16 -5.18 0.05 17.19
CA ASN A 16 -6.51 0.60 16.97
C ASN A 16 -6.41 1.88 16.13
N PRO A 17 -7.30 2.08 15.18
CA PRO A 17 -8.32 1.15 14.68
C PRO A 17 -7.73 -0.05 13.95
N SER A 18 -8.54 -1.08 13.77
CA SER A 18 -8.09 -2.32 13.13
C SER A 18 -7.83 -2.15 11.64
N ILE A 19 -7.13 -3.13 11.06
CA ILE A 19 -6.92 -3.12 9.60
C ILE A 19 -8.23 -3.33 8.83
N ILE A 20 -9.24 -3.92 9.46
CA ILE A 20 -10.57 -4.02 8.84
C ILE A 20 -11.13 -2.63 8.60
N GLN A 21 -11.08 -1.77 9.62
CA GLN A 21 -11.57 -0.41 9.49
C GLN A 21 -10.74 0.39 8.49
N LEU A 22 -9.43 0.29 8.59
CA LEU A 22 -8.53 1.02 7.68
C LEU A 22 -8.73 0.61 6.23
N ALA A 23 -8.86 -0.70 5.97
CA ALA A 23 -9.11 -1.19 4.63
C ALA A 23 -10.43 -0.65 4.08
N GLY A 24 -11.48 -0.65 4.91
CA GLY A 24 -12.78 -0.11 4.52
C GLY A 24 -12.69 1.37 4.16
N GLU A 25 -12.03 2.16 4.98
CA GLU A 25 -11.90 3.59 4.73
C GLU A 25 -11.09 3.89 3.47
N LEU A 26 -9.98 3.18 3.27
CA LEU A 26 -9.17 3.35 2.06
C LEU A 26 -9.95 2.95 0.81
N SER A 27 -10.77 1.89 0.91
CA SER A 27 -11.53 1.40 -0.25
C SER A 27 -12.60 2.39 -0.71
N GLU A 28 -13.00 3.32 0.14
CA GLU A 28 -14.01 4.32 -0.20
C GLU A 28 -13.43 5.51 -0.96
N LEU A 29 -12.11 5.65 -1.02
CA LEU A 29 -11.49 6.76 -1.74
C LEU A 29 -11.74 6.64 -3.25
N PRO A 30 -12.05 7.75 -3.91
CA PRO A 30 -12.24 7.74 -5.36
C PRO A 30 -10.99 7.21 -6.07
N GLY A 31 -11.20 6.37 -7.09
CA GLY A 31 -10.10 5.83 -7.89
C GLY A 31 -9.45 4.59 -7.32
N ILE A 32 -9.76 4.20 -6.09
CA ILE A 32 -9.30 2.95 -5.50
C ILE A 32 -10.38 1.90 -5.65
N GLU A 33 -10.04 0.77 -6.25
CA GLU A 33 -10.97 -0.32 -6.53
C GLU A 33 -10.76 -1.51 -5.61
N ALA A 34 -9.57 -1.65 -5.04
CA ALA A 34 -9.26 -2.76 -4.15
C ALA A 34 -8.17 -2.36 -3.16
N VAL A 35 -8.27 -2.91 -1.96
CA VAL A 35 -7.30 -2.68 -0.89
C VAL A 35 -6.95 -4.03 -0.28
N ASN A 36 -5.66 -4.30 -0.12
CA ASN A 36 -5.17 -5.48 0.60
C ASN A 36 -4.24 -5.00 1.70
N ILE A 37 -4.52 -5.39 2.94
CA ILE A 37 -3.66 -5.05 4.07
C ILE A 37 -3.26 -6.35 4.76
N SER A 38 -1.95 -6.56 4.90
CA SER A 38 -1.39 -7.72 5.60
C SER A 38 -0.47 -7.25 6.71
N ILE A 39 -0.61 -7.82 7.88
CA ILE A 39 0.31 -7.56 9.00
C ILE A 39 1.46 -8.56 8.88
N TYR A 40 2.69 -8.07 8.88
CA TYR A 40 3.86 -8.95 8.82
C TYR A 40 4.71 -8.88 10.08
N GLU A 41 4.49 -7.90 10.94
CA GLU A 41 5.18 -7.79 12.21
C GLU A 41 4.32 -7.02 13.20
N MET A 42 4.35 -7.42 14.47
CA MET A 42 3.51 -6.81 15.49
C MET A 42 4.25 -6.84 16.83
N ASP A 43 4.19 -5.72 17.55
CA ASP A 43 4.66 -5.69 18.94
C ASP A 43 3.52 -5.19 19.85
N MET A 44 3.86 -4.80 21.08
CA MET A 44 2.85 -4.42 22.07
C MET A 44 2.12 -3.12 21.73
N ARG A 45 2.70 -2.26 20.92
CA ARG A 45 2.19 -0.90 20.67
C ARG A 45 1.80 -0.65 19.23
N VAL A 46 2.56 -1.22 18.31
CA VAL A 46 2.41 -0.93 16.88
C VAL A 46 2.43 -2.21 16.08
N GLU A 47 1.95 -2.10 14.87
CA GLU A 47 2.01 -3.18 13.88
C GLU A 47 2.52 -2.64 12.57
N ASN A 48 3.32 -3.46 11.89
CA ASN A 48 3.82 -3.17 10.55
C ASN A 48 2.90 -3.81 9.54
N ALA A 49 2.33 -3.01 8.67
CA ALA A 49 1.37 -3.46 7.69
C ALA A 49 1.88 -3.18 6.29
N LYS A 50 1.67 -4.15 5.40
CA LYS A 50 1.84 -3.95 3.97
C LYS A 50 0.48 -3.63 3.40
N ILE A 51 0.35 -2.46 2.78
CA ILE A 51 -0.89 -2.01 2.18
C ILE A 51 -0.71 -1.96 0.68
N THR A 52 -1.52 -2.73 -0.03
CA THR A 52 -1.57 -2.70 -1.50
C THR A 52 -2.86 -2.05 -1.93
N LEU A 53 -2.75 -0.99 -2.71
CA LEU A 53 -3.88 -0.27 -3.29
C LEU A 53 -3.87 -0.50 -4.79
N GLU A 54 -5.03 -0.84 -5.36
CA GLU A 54 -5.19 -0.94 -6.81
C GLU A 54 -6.42 -0.20 -7.23
N GLY A 55 -6.36 0.40 -8.41
CA GLY A 55 -7.50 1.13 -8.93
C GLY A 55 -7.18 1.80 -10.25
N SER A 56 -8.09 2.66 -10.68
CA SER A 56 -7.97 3.37 -11.95
C SER A 56 -7.23 4.69 -11.83
N SER A 57 -7.17 5.27 -10.63
CA SER A 57 -6.54 6.56 -10.42
C SER A 57 -6.34 6.79 -8.93
N ILE A 58 -5.28 6.25 -8.38
CA ILE A 58 -5.00 6.35 -6.94
C ILE A 58 -4.40 7.71 -6.64
N ASP A 59 -5.00 8.41 -5.67
CA ASP A 59 -4.47 9.66 -5.14
C ASP A 59 -3.69 9.32 -3.86
N TYR A 60 -2.36 9.36 -3.96
CA TYR A 60 -1.50 9.03 -2.83
C TYR A 60 -1.74 9.97 -1.65
N ASP A 61 -1.92 11.28 -1.90
CA ASP A 61 -2.11 12.24 -0.82
C ASP A 61 -3.40 11.95 -0.05
N ALA A 62 -4.46 11.55 -0.75
CA ALA A 62 -5.71 11.17 -0.10
C ALA A 62 -5.53 9.92 0.76
N ALA A 63 -4.81 8.92 0.25
CA ALA A 63 -4.52 7.70 1.02
C ALA A 63 -3.65 8.04 2.25
N LEU A 64 -2.64 8.88 2.06
CA LEU A 64 -1.76 9.30 3.15
C LEU A 64 -2.55 9.99 4.27
N LYS A 65 -3.54 10.80 3.90
CA LYS A 65 -4.39 11.48 4.87
C LYS A 65 -5.19 10.48 5.71
N VAL A 66 -5.80 9.50 5.07
CA VAL A 66 -6.56 8.46 5.77
C VAL A 66 -5.66 7.68 6.72
N ILE A 67 -4.47 7.28 6.26
CA ILE A 67 -3.52 6.56 7.09
C ILE A 67 -3.10 7.41 8.29
N GLY A 68 -2.85 8.70 8.08
CA GLY A 68 -2.48 9.61 9.17
C GLY A 68 -3.60 9.79 10.18
N GLU A 69 -4.86 9.80 9.74
CA GLU A 69 -6.01 9.97 10.62
C GLU A 69 -6.20 8.78 11.57
N VAL A 70 -5.73 7.60 11.20
CA VAL A 70 -5.76 6.43 12.10
C VAL A 70 -4.47 6.29 12.91
N GLY A 71 -3.62 7.32 12.91
CA GLY A 71 -2.38 7.30 13.66
C GLY A 71 -1.24 6.56 12.99
N GLY A 72 -1.40 6.22 11.72
CA GLY A 72 -0.38 5.51 10.96
C GLY A 72 0.62 6.45 10.29
N ALA A 73 1.76 5.88 9.94
CA ALA A 73 2.80 6.59 9.19
C ALA A 73 3.33 5.69 8.09
N VAL A 74 3.45 6.23 6.89
CA VAL A 74 4.06 5.50 5.77
C VAL A 74 5.57 5.48 6.01
N HIS A 75 6.11 4.27 6.17
CA HIS A 75 7.54 4.07 6.35
C HIS A 75 8.27 4.08 5.00
N SER A 76 7.69 3.44 4.01
CA SER A 76 8.27 3.40 2.65
C SER A 76 7.19 3.14 1.61
N ILE A 77 7.48 3.58 0.39
CA ILE A 77 6.71 3.24 -0.79
C ILE A 77 7.52 2.18 -1.52
N ASP A 78 6.98 0.96 -1.59
CA ASP A 78 7.75 -0.19 -2.06
C ASP A 78 7.48 -0.54 -3.52
N GLU A 79 6.33 -0.16 -4.06
CA GLU A 79 6.02 -0.39 -5.46
C GLU A 79 5.03 0.66 -5.96
N VAL A 80 5.26 1.14 -7.18
CA VAL A 80 4.32 2.02 -7.87
C VAL A 80 4.12 1.50 -9.28
N VAL A 81 2.87 1.36 -9.70
CA VAL A 81 2.53 1.08 -11.08
C VAL A 81 1.71 2.26 -11.61
N ALA A 82 2.16 2.84 -12.69
CA ALA A 82 1.49 3.98 -13.32
C ALA A 82 1.28 3.71 -14.81
N GLY A 83 0.21 4.25 -15.37
CA GLY A 83 -0.05 4.10 -16.78
C GLY A 83 -1.50 3.71 -17.06
N ARG A 84 -1.70 2.80 -18.00
CA ARG A 84 -3.03 2.33 -18.41
C ARG A 84 -3.27 0.87 -18.08
N MET A 85 -2.23 0.14 -17.71
CA MET A 85 -2.33 -1.26 -17.35
C MET A 85 -1.27 -1.58 -16.32
N ILE A 86 -1.53 -2.58 -15.50
CA ILE A 86 -0.59 -3.05 -14.49
C ILE A 86 0.40 -3.98 -15.16
N ILE A 87 1.69 -3.74 -14.89
CA ILE A 87 2.73 -4.70 -15.24
C ILE A 87 3.48 -5.07 -13.97
N GLU A 88 3.92 -6.32 -13.91
CA GLU A 88 4.68 -6.80 -12.77
C GLU A 88 6.15 -6.49 -12.96
N ASP A 89 6.87 -6.46 -11.83
CA ASP A 89 8.31 -6.28 -11.84
C ASP A 89 8.97 -7.42 -12.62
N ALA A 90 9.85 -7.07 -13.56
CA ALA A 90 10.48 -8.07 -14.39
C ALA A 90 11.75 -8.60 -13.72
N GLU A 91 11.92 -9.93 -13.76
CA GLU A 91 13.16 -10.55 -13.30
C GLU A 91 14.24 -10.32 -14.32
N THR A 92 15.47 -10.12 -13.84
CA THR A 92 16.65 -9.98 -14.68
C THR A 92 17.70 -10.97 -14.21
N PRO A 93 18.73 -11.25 -15.06
CA PRO A 93 19.82 -12.13 -14.64
C PRO A 93 20.56 -11.65 -13.40
N GLN A 94 20.45 -10.38 -13.04
CA GLN A 94 21.11 -9.81 -11.88
C GLN A 94 20.28 -9.86 -10.62
N ASP A 95 19.00 -10.29 -10.70
CA ASP A 95 18.13 -10.35 -9.53
C ASP A 95 18.62 -11.41 -8.55
N PRO A 96 18.57 -11.16 -7.23
CA PRO A 96 19.11 -12.09 -6.24
C PRO A 96 18.53 -13.51 -6.36
N GLN A 97 17.24 -13.64 -6.63
CA GLN A 97 16.60 -14.95 -6.77
C GLN A 97 17.00 -15.66 -8.07
N GLY A 98 17.54 -14.93 -9.03
CA GLY A 98 18.03 -15.48 -10.27
C GLY A 98 19.51 -15.82 -10.25
N TRP A 99 20.21 -15.46 -9.19
CA TRP A 99 21.63 -15.72 -9.07
C TRP A 99 21.88 -17.16 -8.67
N PRO A 100 22.85 -17.81 -9.32
CA PRO A 100 23.27 -19.14 -8.88
C PRO A 100 23.92 -19.06 -7.52
#